data_5557767c5f9082ea83c5ededf05461c6
#
_entry.id   5557767c5f9082ea83c5ededf05461c6
#
_cell.length_a   1.000
_cell.length_b   1.000
_cell.length_c   1.000
_cell.angle_alpha   90.00
_cell.angle_beta   90.00
_cell.angle_gamma   90.00
#
_symmetry.space_group_name_H-M   'P 1'
#
loop_
_entity.id
_entity.type
_entity.pdbx_description
1 polymer ?
#
loop_
_entity_poly.entity_id
_entity_poly.type
_entity_poly.pdbx_seq_one_letter_code
_entity_poly.pdbx_strand_id
1 'polypeptide(L)'
;AGVDYAALKKGGFMRQKQKGFFSLRIQVVGGNLTAENIKTVAEVAEKYGKGYVHMTSRQGIEIPFVNFEDIEEVKAELAKGGVKPGVCGPRVRTVTACQGSEICPSGCIDTYSLAQELDEHYFGRELPHKFKFGVTGCQNNCLKAEENDIGIKGGMEVSWVEDKCIGCGVCEKACRQGAIKCEGNKVTINRDQCNYCGRCVKSCPTDAWEGNSGYLVSFGGLFGNQIYKGEQLLPIVHDKETLFRVTDAAIDFFRDHANPGERFRLTLQRVGEVEFRKQ
;
A
#
# COMPACT_ATOMS: atom_id res chain seq x y z
N ALA A 1 36.10 -10.87 13.62
CA ALA A 1 35.18 -9.73 13.55
C ALA A 1 33.79 -10.23 13.97
N GLY A 2 33.09 -9.49 14.86
CA GLY A 2 31.75 -9.89 15.30
C GLY A 2 30.71 -9.72 14.18
N VAL A 3 29.62 -10.50 14.23
CA VAL A 3 28.50 -10.40 13.26
C VAL A 3 27.76 -9.08 13.45
N ASP A 4 27.68 -8.26 12.41
CA ASP A 4 26.87 -7.03 12.43
C ASP A 4 25.39 -7.35 12.17
N TYR A 5 24.68 -7.67 13.23
CA TYR A 5 23.24 -7.96 13.17
C TYR A 5 22.37 -6.78 12.71
N ALA A 6 22.83 -5.54 12.89
CA ALA A 6 22.08 -4.37 12.46
C ALA A 6 22.14 -4.21 10.93
N ALA A 7 23.33 -4.38 10.35
CA ALA A 7 23.53 -4.37 8.90
C ALA A 7 22.74 -5.52 8.24
N LEU A 8 22.83 -6.73 8.77
CA LEU A 8 22.08 -7.89 8.26
C LEU A 8 20.56 -7.65 8.28
N LYS A 9 20.04 -7.11 9.39
CA LYS A 9 18.63 -6.75 9.51
C LYS A 9 18.21 -5.71 8.48
N LYS A 10 19.04 -4.68 8.25
CA LYS A 10 18.79 -3.68 7.20
C LYS A 10 18.72 -4.32 5.81
N GLY A 11 19.49 -5.35 5.55
CA GLY A 11 19.53 -6.13 4.31
C GLY A 11 18.49 -7.26 4.23
N GLY A 12 17.50 -7.30 5.11
CA GLY A 12 16.41 -8.30 5.06
C GLY A 12 16.67 -9.60 5.82
N PHE A 13 17.86 -9.78 6.42
CA PHE A 13 18.20 -10.99 7.18
C PHE A 13 17.85 -10.81 8.67
N MET A 14 16.76 -11.42 9.08
CA MET A 14 16.26 -11.35 10.45
C MET A 14 16.86 -12.46 11.30
N ARG A 15 17.51 -12.08 12.42
CA ARG A 15 18.04 -13.06 13.38
C ARG A 15 16.92 -13.97 13.87
N GLN A 16 17.16 -15.28 13.86
CA GLN A 16 16.28 -16.29 14.44
C GLN A 16 16.64 -16.65 15.90
N LYS A 17 15.81 -17.48 16.52
CA LYS A 17 16.08 -18.07 17.83
C LYS A 17 17.34 -18.96 17.79
N GLN A 18 17.51 -19.69 16.69
CA GLN A 18 18.68 -20.57 16.47
C GLN A 18 19.90 -19.70 16.14
N LYS A 19 20.99 -19.91 16.88
CA LYS A 19 22.25 -19.19 16.65
C LYS A 19 22.83 -19.51 15.27
N GLY A 20 23.32 -18.50 14.58
CA GLY A 20 23.92 -18.64 13.25
C GLY A 20 22.92 -18.71 12.09
N PHE A 21 21.61 -18.74 12.37
CA PHE A 21 20.56 -18.78 11.34
C PHE A 21 19.76 -17.49 11.28
N PHE A 22 19.29 -17.20 10.05
CA PHE A 22 18.51 -16.01 9.72
C PHE A 22 17.26 -16.38 8.92
N SER A 23 16.22 -15.60 9.07
CA SER A 23 15.07 -15.60 8.16
C SER A 23 15.27 -14.49 7.14
N LEU A 24 15.41 -14.84 5.87
CA LEU A 24 15.58 -13.89 4.78
C LEU A 24 14.20 -13.42 4.32
N ARG A 25 13.97 -12.14 4.35
CA ARG A 25 12.78 -11.50 3.78
C ARG A 25 13.01 -11.14 2.33
N ILE A 26 12.09 -11.52 1.45
CA ILE A 26 12.10 -11.22 0.03
C ILE A 26 11.30 -9.94 -0.23
N GLN A 27 11.77 -9.09 -1.16
CA GLN A 27 11.01 -7.95 -1.69
C GLN A 27 9.93 -8.45 -2.64
N VAL A 28 8.67 -8.28 -2.25
CA VAL A 28 7.50 -8.67 -3.05
C VAL A 28 6.60 -7.46 -3.17
N VAL A 29 6.73 -6.72 -4.27
CA VAL A 29 5.98 -5.48 -4.48
C VAL A 29 4.54 -5.79 -4.85
N GLY A 30 3.60 -5.21 -4.10
CA GLY A 30 2.18 -5.40 -4.32
C GLY A 30 1.69 -6.85 -4.22
N GLY A 31 2.46 -7.75 -3.60
CA GLY A 31 2.12 -9.17 -3.51
C GLY A 31 2.33 -9.96 -4.81
N ASN A 32 3.02 -9.39 -5.81
CA ASN A 32 3.21 -9.99 -7.11
C ASN A 32 4.63 -10.53 -7.30
N LEU A 33 4.72 -11.75 -7.81
CA LEU A 33 5.94 -12.42 -8.25
C LEU A 33 5.67 -13.11 -9.58
N THR A 34 6.64 -13.10 -10.48
CA THR A 34 6.58 -13.94 -11.69
C THR A 34 6.76 -15.41 -11.34
N ALA A 35 6.34 -16.30 -12.23
CA ALA A 35 6.57 -17.72 -12.06
C ALA A 35 8.07 -18.05 -11.92
N GLU A 36 8.94 -17.31 -12.61
CA GLU A 36 10.40 -17.47 -12.53
C GLU A 36 10.93 -17.04 -11.16
N ASN A 37 10.47 -15.90 -10.63
CA ASN A 37 10.83 -15.48 -9.28
C ASN A 37 10.45 -16.54 -8.23
N ILE A 38 9.23 -17.13 -8.37
CA ILE A 38 8.75 -18.18 -7.44
C ILE A 38 9.64 -19.41 -7.50
N LYS A 39 10.07 -19.86 -8.70
CA LYS A 39 11.01 -20.98 -8.86
C LYS A 39 12.34 -20.70 -8.18
N THR A 40 12.94 -19.54 -8.44
CA THR A 40 14.18 -19.11 -7.79
C THR A 40 14.07 -19.11 -6.28
N VAL A 41 12.98 -18.58 -5.73
CA VAL A 41 12.74 -18.57 -4.27
C VAL A 41 12.61 -19.99 -3.72
N ALA A 42 11.93 -20.89 -4.45
CA ALA A 42 11.80 -22.29 -4.05
C ALA A 42 13.17 -23.01 -4.06
N GLU A 43 13.96 -22.87 -5.11
CA GLU A 43 15.30 -23.45 -5.21
C GLU A 43 16.24 -22.98 -4.10
N VAL A 44 16.22 -21.68 -3.80
CA VAL A 44 17.00 -21.13 -2.68
C VAL A 44 16.51 -21.65 -1.34
N ALA A 45 15.19 -21.79 -1.15
CA ALA A 45 14.62 -22.34 0.08
C ALA A 45 15.00 -23.84 0.26
N GLU A 46 15.06 -24.62 -0.81
CA GLU A 46 15.50 -26.02 -0.79
C GLU A 46 16.99 -26.14 -0.48
N LYS A 47 17.82 -25.35 -1.16
CA LYS A 47 19.28 -25.44 -1.07
C LYS A 47 19.85 -24.87 0.23
N TYR A 48 19.36 -23.72 0.68
CA TYR A 48 19.95 -22.95 1.79
C TYR A 48 19.05 -22.82 3.01
N GLY A 49 17.76 -23.20 2.91
CA GLY A 49 16.79 -23.22 3.98
C GLY A 49 16.46 -24.63 4.45
N LYS A 50 15.18 -24.86 4.68
CA LYS A 50 14.63 -26.20 5.04
C LYS A 50 13.55 -26.67 4.06
N GLY A 51 13.61 -26.25 2.81
CA GLY A 51 12.68 -26.65 1.77
C GLY A 51 11.28 -26.04 1.89
N TYR A 52 11.11 -24.94 2.62
CA TYR A 52 9.83 -24.23 2.71
C TYR A 52 10.03 -22.72 2.83
N VAL A 53 8.98 -21.97 2.52
CA VAL A 53 8.89 -20.53 2.70
C VAL A 53 7.74 -20.17 3.64
N HIS A 54 7.83 -19.03 4.29
CA HIS A 54 6.76 -18.45 5.12
C HIS A 54 6.16 -17.23 4.43
N MET A 55 4.84 -17.26 4.21
CA MET A 55 4.08 -16.11 3.69
C MET A 55 3.77 -15.15 4.81
N THR A 56 4.18 -13.89 4.66
CA THR A 56 3.96 -12.88 5.70
C THR A 56 2.63 -12.16 5.55
N SER A 57 2.12 -11.56 6.63
CA SER A 57 0.89 -10.76 6.62
C SER A 57 0.96 -9.52 5.71
N ARG A 58 2.16 -9.10 5.29
CA ARG A 58 2.39 -7.98 4.37
C ARG A 58 2.74 -8.45 2.97
N GLN A 59 2.13 -9.53 2.50
CA GLN A 59 2.30 -10.06 1.14
C GLN A 59 3.77 -10.41 0.79
N GLY A 60 4.64 -10.52 1.76
CA GLY A 60 6.03 -10.88 1.55
C GLY A 60 6.27 -12.37 1.73
N ILE A 61 7.46 -12.82 1.33
CA ILE A 61 7.97 -14.17 1.55
C ILE A 61 9.18 -14.08 2.46
N GLU A 62 9.30 -15.03 3.37
CA GLU A 62 10.50 -15.25 4.16
C GLU A 62 11.03 -16.67 3.91
N ILE A 63 12.36 -16.80 3.73
CA ILE A 63 13.07 -18.06 3.70
C ILE A 63 13.75 -18.23 5.07
N PRO A 64 13.24 -19.09 5.96
CA PRO A 64 13.85 -19.33 7.26
C PRO A 64 15.03 -20.28 7.17
N PHE A 65 15.86 -20.30 8.22
CA PHE A 65 17.01 -21.16 8.40
C PHE A 65 18.17 -20.98 7.41
N VAL A 66 18.33 -19.79 6.84
CA VAL A 66 19.52 -19.44 6.07
C VAL A 66 20.70 -19.32 7.03
N ASN A 67 21.79 -20.06 6.78
CA ASN A 67 23.00 -20.00 7.58
C ASN A 67 23.72 -18.66 7.33
N PHE A 68 24.38 -18.14 8.36
CA PHE A 68 25.21 -16.93 8.23
C PHE A 68 26.27 -17.04 7.13
N GLU A 69 26.90 -18.20 7.01
CA GLU A 69 27.98 -18.45 6.04
C GLU A 69 27.48 -18.43 4.59
N ASP A 70 26.20 -18.75 4.36
CA ASP A 70 25.61 -18.87 3.03
C ASP A 70 25.00 -17.54 2.51
N ILE A 71 24.99 -16.46 3.32
CA ILE A 71 24.25 -15.24 3.00
C ILE A 71 24.65 -14.64 1.64
N GLU A 72 25.94 -14.58 1.33
CA GLU A 72 26.40 -13.98 0.06
C GLU A 72 26.05 -14.85 -1.15
N GLU A 73 26.11 -16.18 -0.99
CA GLU A 73 25.66 -17.12 -2.03
C GLU A 73 24.16 -17.04 -2.27
N VAL A 74 23.38 -16.96 -1.20
CA VAL A 74 21.92 -16.78 -1.26
C VAL A 74 21.54 -15.51 -2.01
N LYS A 75 22.22 -14.38 -1.74
CA LYS A 75 22.01 -13.14 -2.48
C LYS A 75 22.33 -13.30 -3.98
N ALA A 76 23.44 -13.98 -4.30
CA ALA A 76 23.85 -14.20 -5.67
C ALA A 76 22.86 -15.10 -6.43
N GLU A 77 22.37 -16.18 -5.81
CA GLU A 77 21.37 -17.06 -6.43
C GLU A 77 20.02 -16.34 -6.66
N LEU A 78 19.54 -15.57 -5.68
CA LEU A 78 18.34 -14.77 -5.84
C LEU A 78 18.47 -13.76 -6.98
N ALA A 79 19.62 -13.08 -7.07
CA ALA A 79 19.88 -12.07 -8.10
C ALA A 79 19.83 -12.67 -9.52
N LYS A 80 20.27 -13.91 -9.74
CA LYS A 80 20.17 -14.63 -11.03
C LYS A 80 18.73 -14.75 -11.52
N GLY A 81 17.78 -14.97 -10.60
CA GLY A 81 16.35 -15.04 -10.91
C GLY A 81 15.61 -13.71 -10.78
N GLY A 82 16.33 -12.58 -10.68
CA GLY A 82 15.73 -11.24 -10.57
C GLY A 82 15.03 -10.98 -9.23
N VAL A 83 15.32 -11.77 -8.20
CA VAL A 83 14.75 -11.65 -6.87
C VAL A 83 15.69 -10.83 -5.96
N LYS A 84 15.12 -9.91 -5.19
CA LYS A 84 15.88 -9.06 -4.28
C LYS A 84 15.49 -9.32 -2.82
N PRO A 85 16.45 -9.24 -1.88
CA PRO A 85 16.13 -9.17 -0.46
C PRO A 85 15.28 -7.95 -0.15
N GLY A 86 14.34 -8.10 0.77
CA GLY A 86 13.60 -6.98 1.34
C GLY A 86 14.43 -6.21 2.36
N VAL A 87 13.81 -5.23 2.99
CA VAL A 87 14.46 -4.42 4.03
C VAL A 87 13.71 -4.47 5.35
N CYS A 88 14.47 -4.30 6.44
CA CYS A 88 13.94 -4.17 7.78
C CYS A 88 14.60 -2.99 8.52
N GLY A 89 14.17 -2.72 9.76
CA GLY A 89 14.71 -1.59 10.54
C GLY A 89 14.03 -0.25 10.18
N PRO A 90 14.70 0.88 10.43
CA PRO A 90 14.16 2.23 10.26
C PRO A 90 14.24 2.68 8.80
N ARG A 91 13.43 2.07 7.96
CA ARG A 91 13.41 2.28 6.51
C ARG A 91 11.99 2.20 5.95
N VAL A 92 11.81 2.76 4.76
CA VAL A 92 10.60 2.52 3.97
C VAL A 92 10.55 1.05 3.56
N ARG A 93 9.42 0.42 3.83
CA ARG A 93 9.16 -1.00 3.56
C ARG A 93 8.61 -1.20 2.16
N THR A 94 8.76 -2.42 1.63
CA THR A 94 8.11 -2.84 0.41
C THR A 94 6.62 -2.47 0.42
N VAL A 95 6.16 -1.88 -0.68
CA VAL A 95 4.77 -1.45 -0.84
C VAL A 95 3.85 -2.66 -0.98
N THR A 96 2.76 -2.66 -0.24
CA THR A 96 1.70 -3.67 -0.35
C THR A 96 0.53 -3.14 -1.16
N ALA A 97 -0.07 -3.97 -2.03
CA ALA A 97 -1.18 -3.58 -2.87
C ALA A 97 -2.20 -4.70 -3.07
N CYS A 98 -3.47 -4.37 -3.30
CA CYS A 98 -4.46 -5.34 -3.79
C CYS A 98 -4.35 -5.48 -5.32
N GLN A 99 -5.16 -6.34 -5.92
CA GLN A 99 -5.14 -6.62 -7.37
C GLN A 99 -5.50 -5.41 -8.27
N GLY A 100 -6.25 -4.42 -7.74
CA GLY A 100 -6.58 -3.19 -8.48
C GLY A 100 -7.51 -3.38 -9.68
N SER A 101 -7.60 -2.33 -10.53
CA SER A 101 -8.52 -2.26 -11.65
C SER A 101 -8.20 -3.24 -12.77
N GLU A 102 -6.97 -3.68 -12.90
CA GLU A 102 -6.57 -4.63 -13.95
C GLU A 102 -7.22 -6.01 -13.77
N ILE A 103 -7.55 -6.39 -12.53
CA ILE A 103 -8.10 -7.70 -12.20
C ILE A 103 -9.48 -7.59 -11.54
N CYS A 104 -9.66 -6.62 -10.64
CA CYS A 104 -10.84 -6.54 -9.80
C CYS A 104 -11.91 -5.61 -10.41
N PRO A 105 -13.15 -6.08 -10.64
CA PRO A 105 -14.23 -5.24 -11.22
C PRO A 105 -14.62 -4.06 -10.33
N SER A 106 -14.29 -4.10 -9.03
CA SER A 106 -14.50 -2.98 -8.12
C SER A 106 -13.37 -1.95 -8.15
N GLY A 107 -12.21 -2.26 -8.76
CA GLY A 107 -11.05 -1.37 -8.82
C GLY A 107 -11.37 -0.05 -9.52
N CYS A 108 -10.86 1.05 -8.97
CA CYS A 108 -10.92 2.39 -9.56
C CYS A 108 -9.53 2.85 -10.05
N ILE A 109 -8.46 2.24 -9.56
CA ILE A 109 -7.08 2.55 -9.93
C ILE A 109 -6.27 1.27 -10.17
N ASP A 110 -5.26 1.37 -11.03
CA ASP A 110 -4.23 0.35 -11.18
C ASP A 110 -3.28 0.40 -9.98
N THR A 111 -3.46 -0.55 -9.07
CA THR A 111 -2.68 -0.62 -7.84
C THR A 111 -1.32 -1.26 -8.02
N TYR A 112 -1.17 -2.11 -9.04
CA TYR A 112 0.10 -2.78 -9.31
C TYR A 112 1.14 -1.80 -9.84
N SER A 113 0.81 -1.08 -10.92
CA SER A 113 1.70 -0.04 -11.46
C SER A 113 2.04 1.02 -10.41
N LEU A 114 1.04 1.48 -9.66
CA LEU A 114 1.27 2.45 -8.59
C LEU A 114 2.20 1.91 -7.49
N ALA A 115 2.03 0.65 -7.09
CA ALA A 115 2.90 0.03 -6.09
C ALA A 115 4.35 -0.09 -6.57
N GLN A 116 4.56 -0.44 -7.86
CA GLN A 116 5.88 -0.48 -8.47
C GLN A 116 6.54 0.91 -8.45
N GLU A 117 5.85 1.95 -8.92
CA GLU A 117 6.37 3.31 -8.94
C GLU A 117 6.71 3.84 -7.54
N LEU A 118 5.84 3.59 -6.56
CA LEU A 118 6.09 3.96 -5.16
C LEU A 118 7.28 3.19 -4.57
N ASP A 119 7.39 1.90 -4.87
CA ASP A 119 8.48 1.08 -4.37
C ASP A 119 9.81 1.49 -4.99
N GLU A 120 9.87 1.70 -6.30
CA GLU A 120 11.07 2.21 -6.99
C GLU A 120 11.54 3.55 -6.41
N HIS A 121 10.58 4.43 -6.08
CA HIS A 121 10.91 5.76 -5.60
C HIS A 121 11.32 5.80 -4.12
N TYR A 122 10.69 4.99 -3.27
CA TYR A 122 10.84 5.11 -1.81
C TYR A 122 11.51 3.93 -1.11
N PHE A 123 11.52 2.74 -1.72
CA PHE A 123 12.00 1.54 -1.05
C PHE A 123 13.39 1.69 -0.45
N GLY A 124 13.52 1.28 0.80
CA GLY A 124 14.81 1.28 1.51
C GLY A 124 15.32 2.63 1.96
N ARG A 125 14.64 3.75 1.68
CA ARG A 125 15.04 5.08 2.22
C ARG A 125 15.13 5.01 3.74
N GLU A 126 16.22 5.52 4.30
CA GLU A 126 16.41 5.59 5.75
C GLU A 126 15.54 6.69 6.35
N LEU A 127 14.86 6.36 7.44
CA LEU A 127 13.94 7.24 8.17
C LEU A 127 14.12 7.01 9.68
N PRO A 128 13.64 7.89 10.55
CA PRO A 128 13.75 7.71 12.01
C PRO A 128 13.16 6.39 12.52
N HIS A 129 12.15 5.84 11.84
CA HIS A 129 11.60 4.51 12.09
C HIS A 129 11.04 3.89 10.80
N LYS A 130 10.57 2.63 10.89
CA LYS A 130 9.92 1.94 9.75
C LYS A 130 8.73 2.76 9.24
N PHE A 131 8.62 2.83 7.92
CA PHE A 131 7.55 3.53 7.21
C PHE A 131 6.90 2.58 6.21
N LYS A 132 5.58 2.58 6.11
CA LYS A 132 4.82 1.60 5.34
C LYS A 132 3.82 2.28 4.42
N PHE A 133 3.74 1.77 3.20
CA PHE A 133 2.68 2.06 2.24
C PHE A 133 1.71 0.90 2.12
N GLY A 134 0.43 1.23 1.92
CA GLY A 134 -0.60 0.27 1.53
C GLY A 134 -1.49 0.86 0.45
N VAL A 135 -1.68 0.14 -0.65
CA VAL A 135 -2.46 0.60 -1.81
C VAL A 135 -3.63 -0.33 -2.05
N THR A 136 -4.86 0.19 -2.07
CA THR A 136 -6.05 -0.58 -2.41
C THR A 136 -6.83 0.07 -3.53
N GLY A 137 -7.39 -0.72 -4.44
CA GLY A 137 -8.00 -0.23 -5.68
C GLY A 137 -9.37 0.43 -5.52
N CYS A 138 -10.03 0.28 -4.37
CA CYS A 138 -11.39 0.81 -4.16
C CYS A 138 -11.77 0.90 -2.67
N GLN A 139 -12.99 1.36 -2.40
CA GLN A 139 -13.52 1.54 -1.04
C GLN A 139 -13.82 0.24 -0.27
N ASN A 140 -13.75 -0.95 -0.91
CA ASN A 140 -13.82 -2.23 -0.18
C ASN A 140 -12.59 -2.43 0.74
N ASN A 141 -11.50 -1.72 0.47
CA ASN A 141 -10.31 -1.63 1.34
C ASN A 141 -9.74 -3.00 1.77
N CYS A 142 -9.73 -3.98 0.86
CA CYS A 142 -9.34 -5.37 1.14
C CYS A 142 -7.92 -5.50 1.71
N LEU A 143 -7.02 -4.58 1.34
CA LEU A 143 -5.66 -4.54 1.86
C LEU A 143 -5.53 -3.76 3.17
N LYS A 144 -6.59 -3.09 3.63
CA LYS A 144 -6.57 -2.24 4.83
C LYS A 144 -5.50 -1.13 4.72
N ALA A 145 -5.56 -0.36 3.63
CA ALA A 145 -4.59 0.70 3.33
C ALA A 145 -4.41 1.68 4.51
N GLU A 146 -5.49 2.02 5.20
CA GLU A 146 -5.52 2.95 6.33
C GLU A 146 -4.78 2.46 7.60
N GLU A 147 -4.27 1.21 7.62
CA GLU A 147 -3.41 0.69 8.69
C GLU A 147 -1.92 0.99 8.44
N ASN A 148 -1.58 1.63 7.33
CA ASN A 148 -0.22 1.98 6.95
C ASN A 148 0.09 3.45 7.24
N ASP A 149 1.36 3.80 7.34
CA ASP A 149 1.80 5.18 7.58
C ASP A 149 1.26 6.12 6.49
N ILE A 150 1.29 5.68 5.23
CA ILE A 150 0.48 6.23 4.14
C ILE A 150 -0.40 5.13 3.55
N GLY A 151 -1.70 5.38 3.52
CA GLY A 151 -2.69 4.52 2.87
C GLY A 151 -3.28 5.20 1.65
N ILE A 152 -3.27 4.53 0.50
CA ILE A 152 -3.83 5.04 -0.75
C ILE A 152 -4.99 4.15 -1.16
N LYS A 153 -6.18 4.73 -1.30
CA LYS A 153 -7.37 4.03 -1.80
C LYS A 153 -7.79 4.61 -3.14
N GLY A 154 -8.09 3.75 -4.10
CA GLY A 154 -8.76 4.18 -5.31
C GLY A 154 -10.15 4.69 -5.03
N GLY A 155 -10.48 5.81 -5.62
CA GLY A 155 -11.79 6.43 -5.61
C GLY A 155 -12.20 6.89 -7.00
N MET A 156 -13.44 7.30 -7.13
CA MET A 156 -13.98 7.85 -8.36
C MET A 156 -14.88 9.03 -8.01
N GLU A 157 -14.46 10.23 -8.39
CA GLU A 157 -15.32 11.40 -8.36
C GLU A 157 -16.34 11.27 -9.49
N VAL A 158 -17.61 11.55 -9.21
CA VAL A 158 -18.69 11.26 -10.13
C VAL A 158 -19.51 12.51 -10.43
N SER A 159 -19.96 12.67 -11.68
CA SER A 159 -20.89 13.69 -12.13
C SER A 159 -22.06 13.05 -12.87
N TRP A 160 -23.25 13.61 -12.68
CA TRP A 160 -24.47 13.15 -13.36
C TRP A 160 -24.77 14.00 -14.58
N VAL A 161 -25.13 13.32 -15.67
CA VAL A 161 -25.47 13.94 -16.97
C VAL A 161 -26.97 13.72 -17.21
N GLU A 162 -27.73 14.79 -17.07
CA GLU A 162 -29.22 14.77 -17.12
C GLU A 162 -29.72 14.22 -18.45
N ASP A 163 -29.20 14.68 -19.58
CA ASP A 163 -29.66 14.34 -20.93
C ASP A 163 -29.56 12.83 -21.26
N LYS A 164 -28.70 12.09 -20.55
CA LYS A 164 -28.54 10.66 -20.73
C LYS A 164 -29.39 9.83 -19.75
N CYS A 165 -30.04 10.47 -18.79
CA CYS A 165 -30.76 9.79 -17.72
C CYS A 165 -32.18 9.41 -18.13
N ILE A 166 -32.54 8.15 -17.92
CA ILE A 166 -33.89 7.61 -18.19
C ILE A 166 -34.73 7.43 -16.89
N GLY A 167 -34.26 7.91 -15.77
CA GLY A 167 -34.99 7.83 -14.49
C GLY A 167 -35.15 6.43 -13.89
N CYS A 168 -34.32 5.45 -14.29
CA CYS A 168 -34.49 4.04 -13.91
C CYS A 168 -34.19 3.70 -12.44
N GLY A 169 -33.58 4.61 -11.67
CA GLY A 169 -33.29 4.43 -10.24
C GLY A 169 -32.21 3.40 -9.91
N VAL A 170 -31.52 2.82 -10.88
CA VAL A 170 -30.46 1.81 -10.64
C VAL A 170 -29.31 2.37 -9.82
N CYS A 171 -28.89 3.60 -10.07
CA CYS A 171 -27.81 4.27 -9.33
C CYS A 171 -28.16 4.49 -7.84
N GLU A 172 -29.39 4.81 -7.51
CA GLU A 172 -29.87 4.90 -6.12
C GLU A 172 -29.77 3.55 -5.41
N LYS A 173 -30.27 2.48 -6.03
CA LYS A 173 -30.21 1.11 -5.51
C LYS A 173 -28.77 0.60 -5.36
N ALA A 174 -27.87 0.98 -6.28
CA ALA A 174 -26.46 0.60 -6.23
C ALA A 174 -25.67 1.37 -5.17
N CYS A 175 -26.15 2.52 -4.70
CA CYS A 175 -25.47 3.37 -3.73
C CYS A 175 -25.60 2.84 -2.31
N ARG A 176 -24.59 2.12 -1.84
CA ARG A 176 -24.56 1.57 -0.46
C ARG A 176 -24.50 2.62 0.64
N GLN A 177 -24.14 3.86 0.29
CA GLN A 177 -24.07 4.98 1.24
C GLN A 177 -25.38 5.75 1.33
N GLY A 178 -26.38 5.42 0.48
CA GLY A 178 -27.61 6.19 0.41
C GLY A 178 -27.42 7.64 -0.06
N ALA A 179 -26.29 7.92 -0.71
CA ALA A 179 -25.92 9.27 -1.14
C ALA A 179 -26.68 9.75 -2.40
N ILE A 180 -27.37 8.85 -3.11
CA ILE A 180 -28.06 9.16 -4.36
C ILE A 180 -29.56 9.02 -4.15
N LYS A 181 -30.34 10.01 -4.66
CA LYS A 181 -31.79 10.00 -4.70
C LYS A 181 -32.27 10.27 -6.13
N CYS A 182 -33.27 9.49 -6.56
CA CYS A 182 -33.90 9.61 -7.86
C CYS A 182 -35.37 9.99 -7.70
N GLU A 183 -35.75 11.13 -8.23
CA GLU A 183 -37.13 11.61 -8.28
C GLU A 183 -37.54 11.81 -9.75
N GLY A 184 -38.15 10.79 -10.33
CA GLY A 184 -38.37 10.73 -11.78
C GLY A 184 -37.04 10.74 -12.53
N ASN A 185 -36.90 11.67 -13.48
CA ASN A 185 -35.66 11.83 -14.27
C ASN A 185 -34.62 12.75 -13.57
N LYS A 186 -34.88 13.22 -12.36
CA LYS A 186 -33.95 14.05 -11.61
C LYS A 186 -33.18 13.24 -10.60
N VAL A 187 -31.86 13.36 -10.62
CA VAL A 187 -30.96 12.67 -9.70
C VAL A 187 -30.20 13.69 -8.86
N THR A 188 -30.16 13.47 -7.56
CA THR A 188 -29.38 14.27 -6.62
C THR A 188 -28.37 13.41 -5.91
N ILE A 189 -27.22 13.99 -5.61
CA ILE A 189 -26.13 13.34 -4.85
C ILE A 189 -25.78 14.17 -3.61
N ASN A 190 -25.81 13.52 -2.46
CA ASN A 190 -25.24 14.07 -1.23
C ASN A 190 -23.74 13.77 -1.19
N ARG A 191 -22.93 14.80 -1.41
CA ARG A 191 -21.47 14.70 -1.47
C ARG A 191 -20.84 14.29 -0.13
N ASP A 192 -21.43 14.70 0.98
CA ASP A 192 -20.92 14.38 2.33
C ASP A 192 -21.09 12.89 2.67
N GLN A 193 -22.09 12.24 2.08
CA GLN A 193 -22.31 10.81 2.23
C GLN A 193 -21.56 9.97 1.18
N CYS A 194 -21.12 10.59 0.09
CA CYS A 194 -20.45 9.87 -0.98
C CYS A 194 -19.04 9.45 -0.56
N ASN A 195 -18.74 8.15 -0.66
CA ASN A 195 -17.42 7.60 -0.37
C ASN A 195 -16.56 7.36 -1.63
N TYR A 196 -16.92 7.95 -2.76
CA TYR A 196 -16.18 7.82 -4.02
C TYR A 196 -16.02 6.40 -4.55
N CYS A 197 -16.98 5.50 -4.33
CA CYS A 197 -16.87 4.10 -4.76
C CYS A 197 -17.14 3.86 -6.26
N GLY A 198 -17.68 4.83 -7.00
CA GLY A 198 -17.95 4.75 -8.43
C GLY A 198 -19.05 3.75 -8.84
N ARG A 199 -19.83 3.20 -7.90
CA ARG A 199 -20.86 2.20 -8.24
C ARG A 199 -21.98 2.76 -9.13
N CYS A 200 -22.36 4.01 -8.95
CA CYS A 200 -23.35 4.69 -9.79
C CYS A 200 -22.92 4.74 -11.26
N VAL A 201 -21.64 4.99 -11.53
CA VAL A 201 -21.07 4.95 -12.88
C VAL A 201 -21.13 3.54 -13.44
N LYS A 202 -20.58 2.56 -12.69
CA LYS A 202 -20.48 1.16 -13.14
C LYS A 202 -21.82 0.45 -13.33
N SER A 203 -22.89 0.93 -12.70
CA SER A 203 -24.23 0.32 -12.77
C SER A 203 -25.19 1.03 -13.69
N CYS A 204 -24.83 2.21 -14.23
CA CYS A 204 -25.73 2.99 -15.06
C CYS A 204 -25.87 2.36 -16.46
N PRO A 205 -27.09 2.01 -16.92
CA PRO A 205 -27.28 1.36 -18.21
C PRO A 205 -27.22 2.32 -19.40
N THR A 206 -27.21 3.65 -19.14
CA THR A 206 -27.25 4.68 -20.20
C THR A 206 -26.06 5.63 -20.15
N ASP A 207 -25.03 5.29 -19.37
CA ASP A 207 -23.85 6.13 -19.17
C ASP A 207 -24.19 7.58 -18.73
N ALA A 208 -25.28 7.74 -17.97
CA ALA A 208 -25.68 9.01 -17.41
C ALA A 208 -24.84 9.45 -16.20
N TRP A 209 -23.79 8.73 -15.87
CA TRP A 209 -22.79 9.09 -14.87
C TRP A 209 -21.40 9.07 -15.49
N GLU A 210 -20.69 10.16 -15.33
CA GLU A 210 -19.27 10.25 -15.65
C GLU A 210 -18.46 10.06 -14.38
N GLY A 211 -17.29 9.42 -14.50
CA GLY A 211 -16.41 9.12 -13.37
C GLY A 211 -14.98 9.52 -13.67
N ASN A 212 -14.36 10.27 -12.75
CA ASN A 212 -12.94 10.58 -12.76
C ASN A 212 -12.26 9.85 -11.62
N SER A 213 -11.42 8.86 -11.95
CA SER A 213 -10.66 8.07 -10.97
C SER A 213 -9.59 8.92 -10.27
N GLY A 214 -9.27 8.55 -9.04
CA GLY A 214 -8.27 9.25 -8.26
C GLY A 214 -7.88 8.51 -6.98
N TYR A 215 -7.06 9.17 -6.19
CA TYR A 215 -6.41 8.65 -5.01
C TYR A 215 -6.97 9.33 -3.75
N LEU A 216 -7.48 8.55 -2.82
CA LEU A 216 -7.86 8.98 -1.48
C LEU A 216 -6.72 8.62 -0.55
N VAL A 217 -5.98 9.62 -0.08
CA VAL A 217 -4.76 9.44 0.69
C VAL A 217 -5.04 9.61 2.18
N SER A 218 -4.66 8.63 2.97
CA SER A 218 -4.74 8.67 4.44
C SER A 218 -3.34 8.65 5.05
N PHE A 219 -3.17 9.36 6.16
CA PHE A 219 -1.91 9.54 6.87
C PHE A 219 -1.98 9.04 8.30
N GLY A 220 -0.88 8.51 8.78
CA GLY A 220 -0.73 8.16 10.18
C GLY A 220 -1.46 6.89 10.61
N GLY A 221 -1.71 5.96 9.71
CA GLY A 221 -2.14 4.62 10.10
C GLY A 221 -1.03 3.87 10.86
N LEU A 222 -1.43 3.05 11.82
CA LEU A 222 -0.51 2.22 12.60
C LEU A 222 -1.21 0.92 12.98
N PHE A 223 -0.56 -0.20 12.68
CA PHE A 223 -1.02 -1.51 13.10
C PHE A 223 0.13 -2.31 13.74
N GLY A 224 -0.07 -2.70 14.99
CA GLY A 224 0.88 -3.42 15.82
C GLY A 224 0.33 -3.61 17.22
N ASN A 225 1.14 -3.37 18.24
CA ASN A 225 0.69 -3.34 19.65
C ASN A 225 -0.29 -2.18 19.94
N GLN A 226 -0.29 -1.15 19.10
CA GLN A 226 -1.30 -0.10 19.06
C GLN A 226 -1.91 -0.07 17.67
N ILE A 227 -3.20 0.29 17.57
CA ILE A 227 -3.96 0.35 16.33
C ILE A 227 -4.54 1.75 16.17
N TYR A 228 -4.18 2.39 15.06
CA TYR A 228 -4.74 3.68 14.66
C TYR A 228 -5.10 3.63 13.18
N LYS A 229 -6.30 4.09 12.87
CA LYS A 229 -6.71 4.31 11.49
C LYS A 229 -6.08 5.60 10.98
N GLY A 230 -5.51 5.57 9.79
CA GLY A 230 -5.04 6.76 9.09
C GLY A 230 -6.20 7.68 8.72
N GLU A 231 -5.95 8.97 8.74
CA GLU A 231 -6.95 10.02 8.47
C GLU A 231 -6.75 10.61 7.08
N GLN A 232 -7.85 10.77 6.34
CA GLN A 232 -7.84 11.46 5.06
C GLN A 232 -7.86 12.97 5.32
N LEU A 233 -6.78 13.64 4.99
CA LEU A 233 -6.61 15.08 5.24
C LEU A 233 -6.77 15.93 3.99
N LEU A 234 -6.90 15.33 2.82
CA LEU A 234 -6.96 15.98 1.53
C LEU A 234 -8.19 15.52 0.75
N PRO A 235 -8.73 16.33 -0.18
CA PRO A 235 -9.69 15.86 -1.17
C PRO A 235 -9.07 14.74 -2.04
N ILE A 236 -9.90 14.16 -2.91
CA ILE A 236 -9.41 13.18 -3.88
C ILE A 236 -8.35 13.81 -4.80
N VAL A 237 -7.24 13.11 -4.99
CA VAL A 237 -6.12 13.52 -5.85
C VAL A 237 -6.25 12.78 -7.17
N HIS A 238 -6.23 13.49 -8.31
CA HIS A 238 -6.50 12.88 -9.62
C HIS A 238 -5.26 12.57 -10.44
N ASP A 239 -4.11 13.10 -10.08
CA ASP A 239 -2.86 12.91 -10.82
C ASP A 239 -1.74 12.36 -9.93
N LYS A 240 -0.80 11.65 -10.57
CA LYS A 240 0.33 11.04 -9.87
C LYS A 240 1.35 12.07 -9.38
N GLU A 241 1.55 13.16 -10.10
CA GLU A 241 2.50 14.20 -9.71
C GLU A 241 2.12 14.78 -8.34
N THR A 242 0.85 15.16 -8.18
CA THR A 242 0.33 15.62 -6.90
C THR A 242 0.40 14.54 -5.82
N LEU A 243 0.08 13.27 -6.16
CA LEU A 243 0.20 12.16 -5.22
C LEU A 243 1.63 12.00 -4.69
N PHE A 244 2.63 12.03 -5.57
CA PHE A 244 4.03 11.90 -5.18
C PHE A 244 4.49 13.11 -4.37
N ARG A 245 4.13 14.33 -4.76
CA ARG A 245 4.44 15.55 -4.01
C ARG A 245 3.89 15.51 -2.57
N VAL A 246 2.65 15.08 -2.40
CA VAL A 246 2.01 14.91 -1.08
C VAL A 246 2.72 13.81 -0.27
N THR A 247 3.14 12.75 -0.92
CA THR A 247 3.89 11.66 -0.30
C THR A 247 5.28 12.10 0.15
N ASP A 248 6.00 12.84 -0.70
CA ASP A 248 7.30 13.43 -0.36
C ASP A 248 7.20 14.36 0.84
N ALA A 249 6.21 15.26 0.86
CA ALA A 249 5.94 16.16 1.98
C ALA A 249 5.71 15.38 3.29
N ALA A 250 4.96 14.28 3.25
CA ALA A 250 4.73 13.44 4.43
C ALA A 250 6.00 12.72 4.93
N ILE A 251 6.84 12.25 4.01
CA ILE A 251 8.12 11.60 4.35
C ILE A 251 9.10 12.62 4.90
N ASP A 252 9.19 13.81 4.30
CA ASP A 252 10.06 14.89 4.76
C ASP A 252 9.64 15.39 6.14
N PHE A 253 8.34 15.59 6.35
CA PHE A 253 7.81 15.90 7.69
C PHE A 253 8.21 14.84 8.72
N PHE A 254 8.08 13.56 8.40
CA PHE A 254 8.47 12.49 9.31
C PHE A 254 9.97 12.47 9.58
N ARG A 255 10.81 12.64 8.56
CA ARG A 255 12.25 12.72 8.69
C ARG A 255 12.68 13.86 9.61
N ASP A 256 12.07 15.04 9.44
CA ASP A 256 12.51 16.27 10.08
C ASP A 256 11.96 16.46 11.51
N HIS A 257 10.83 15.82 11.84
CA HIS A 257 10.14 16.01 13.12
C HIS A 257 10.15 14.79 14.05
N ALA A 258 10.41 13.58 13.53
CA ALA A 258 10.34 12.39 14.37
C ALA A 258 11.55 12.26 15.30
N ASN A 259 11.27 11.86 16.54
CA ASN A 259 12.32 11.42 17.46
C ASN A 259 12.86 10.03 17.04
N PRO A 260 14.11 9.68 17.38
CA PRO A 260 14.64 8.34 17.11
C PRO A 260 13.72 7.23 17.65
N GLY A 261 13.32 6.30 16.78
CA GLY A 261 12.42 5.20 17.13
C GLY A 261 10.92 5.55 17.22
N GLU A 262 10.55 6.81 16.96
CA GLU A 262 9.14 7.25 16.95
C GLU A 262 8.44 6.83 15.64
N ARG A 263 7.19 6.39 15.74
CA ARG A 263 6.36 6.05 14.57
C ARG A 263 5.71 7.31 14.00
N PHE A 264 5.48 7.35 12.70
CA PHE A 264 4.87 8.48 12.00
C PHE A 264 3.54 8.95 12.65
N ARG A 265 2.65 8.03 13.04
CA ARG A 265 1.42 8.40 13.79
C ARG A 265 1.71 9.18 15.06
N LEU A 266 2.70 8.77 15.83
CA LEU A 266 3.05 9.43 17.09
C LEU A 266 3.68 10.80 16.85
N THR A 267 4.48 10.92 15.80
CA THR A 267 5.03 12.21 15.34
C THR A 267 3.89 13.18 14.98
N LEU A 268 2.91 12.73 14.17
CA LEU A 268 1.73 13.52 13.81
C LEU A 268 0.93 13.99 15.04
N GLN A 269 0.74 13.10 16.02
CA GLN A 269 0.03 13.44 17.25
C GLN A 269 0.78 14.46 18.11
N ARG A 270 2.11 14.34 18.19
CA ARG A 270 2.94 15.23 19.02
C ARG A 270 3.13 16.60 18.38
N VAL A 271 3.37 16.67 17.07
CA VAL A 271 3.61 17.94 16.34
C VAL A 271 2.30 18.63 16.00
N GLY A 272 1.28 17.85 15.69
CA GLY A 272 -0.06 18.34 15.36
C GLY A 272 -0.35 18.41 13.86
N GLU A 273 -1.62 18.18 13.50
CA GLU A 273 -2.10 18.18 12.12
C GLU A 273 -1.92 19.54 11.43
N VAL A 274 -2.08 20.63 12.17
CA VAL A 274 -1.95 22.00 11.62
C VAL A 274 -0.55 22.22 11.07
N GLU A 275 0.48 21.75 11.76
CA GLU A 275 1.86 21.88 11.27
C GLU A 275 2.11 20.94 10.08
N PHE A 276 1.57 19.75 10.13
CA PHE A 276 1.68 18.80 9.01
C PHE A 276 1.02 19.34 7.72
N ARG A 277 -0.11 20.03 7.81
CA ARG A 277 -0.81 20.63 6.64
C ARG A 277 -0.07 21.81 6.00
N LYS A 278 0.97 22.33 6.62
CA LYS A 278 1.79 23.43 6.04
C LYS A 278 2.87 22.92 5.08
N GLN A 279 3.14 21.62 5.09
CA GLN A 279 4.09 21.00 4.18
C GLN A 279 3.51 20.88 2.76
#